data_3538df55d68f875e925f9746b3cf5738
#
_entry.id   3538df55d68f875e925f9746b3cf5738
#
_cell.length_a   1.000
_cell.length_b   1.000
_cell.length_c   1.000
_cell.angle_alpha   90.00
_cell.angle_beta   90.00
_cell.angle_gamma   90.00
#
_symmetry.space_group_name_H-M   'P 1'
#
loop_
_entity.id
_entity.type
_entity.pdbx_description
1 polymer ?
#
loop_
_entity_poly.entity_id
_entity_poly.type
_entity_poly.pdbx_seq_one_letter_code
_entity_poly.pdbx_strand_id
1 'polypeptide(L)'
;MQTRLTPEFEGSSEGEEAKAILRKCVHCGFCNATCPTYQLLGDELDGPRGRIYLIKQVLEGAPPTRSTQLHLDRCLTCLNCQTTCPSGVEYGHLVDIGRKIVDSRVQRPVAQGAARWVLKEGLTSPLFGTALKVGQALRPLLPAVLKNKIPLRAEVHPSTAAKRAPQRRVLMLKGCVQPSMMPNIDAAAARVFARAGIEIFHAERTGCCGAVRTHLSDADGGLDDMRRNIDAWFPSVSAGEADAIVTSASACSFSIKEYGHALSGDARYAAKAARICGLARDLSEFLPELVPVIKGGVRAKGFGRLAYHAPCTLQHGQRLRGGVETHLRALGFDIEVAGSESHLCCGSAGTYSVLQPAIAGRLRDRKLEHLAKLEPQCIVSANMGCILHLQSGTRTRVRHWIEVLDEALDENSH
;
A
#
# COMPACT_ATOMS: atom_id res chain seq x y z
N MET A 1 -7.64 23.97 14.85
CA MET A 1 -7.07 25.34 14.66
C MET A 1 -8.04 26.19 13.85
N GLN A 2 -8.19 27.50 14.18
CA GLN A 2 -8.89 28.41 13.27
C GLN A 2 -8.09 28.58 11.98
N THR A 3 -8.78 28.58 10.84
CA THR A 3 -8.17 28.74 9.52
C THR A 3 -9.05 29.68 8.70
N ARG A 4 -8.42 30.69 8.12
CA ARG A 4 -9.07 31.65 7.21
C ARG A 4 -8.59 31.35 5.80
N LEU A 5 -9.45 30.71 5.03
CA LEU A 5 -9.13 30.41 3.63
C LEU A 5 -9.01 31.71 2.83
N THR A 6 -8.13 31.70 1.85
CA THR A 6 -8.14 32.75 0.80
C THR A 6 -9.36 32.57 -0.11
N PRO A 7 -9.80 33.61 -0.82
CA PRO A 7 -10.95 33.54 -1.74
C PRO A 7 -10.84 32.41 -2.77
N GLU A 8 -9.62 32.01 -3.15
CA GLU A 8 -9.36 30.90 -4.08
C GLU A 8 -9.82 29.55 -3.53
N PHE A 9 -9.70 29.33 -2.21
CA PHE A 9 -10.06 28.05 -1.56
C PHE A 9 -11.43 28.12 -0.90
N GLU A 10 -11.96 29.31 -0.65
CA GLU A 10 -13.26 29.49 -0.02
C GLU A 10 -14.37 28.97 -0.94
N GLY A 11 -15.23 28.09 -0.39
CA GLY A 11 -16.29 27.42 -1.16
C GLY A 11 -15.83 26.32 -2.11
N SER A 12 -14.53 26.07 -2.27
CA SER A 12 -14.04 24.91 -2.99
C SER A 12 -14.13 23.64 -2.14
N SER A 13 -14.42 22.49 -2.75
CA SER A 13 -14.52 21.21 -2.05
C SER A 13 -13.25 20.88 -1.25
N GLU A 14 -12.08 21.03 -1.88
CA GLU A 14 -10.78 20.76 -1.26
C GLU A 14 -10.46 21.74 -0.14
N GLY A 15 -10.77 23.03 -0.32
CA GLY A 15 -10.57 24.06 0.70
C GLY A 15 -11.44 23.85 1.94
N GLU A 16 -12.72 23.58 1.76
CA GLU A 16 -13.64 23.33 2.88
C GLU A 16 -13.34 22.02 3.59
N GLU A 17 -12.93 20.98 2.88
CA GLU A 17 -12.46 19.72 3.47
C GLU A 17 -11.18 19.97 4.31
N ALA A 18 -10.17 20.62 3.75
CA ALA A 18 -8.94 20.95 4.46
C ALA A 18 -9.23 21.79 5.72
N LYS A 19 -10.12 22.77 5.65
CA LYS A 19 -10.56 23.60 6.77
C LYS A 19 -11.26 22.78 7.85
N ALA A 20 -12.12 21.83 7.46
CA ALA A 20 -12.79 20.92 8.39
C ALA A 20 -11.78 20.02 9.13
N ILE A 21 -10.80 19.48 8.42
CA ILE A 21 -9.72 18.67 9.00
C ILE A 21 -8.85 19.52 9.94
N LEU A 22 -8.45 20.72 9.53
CA LEU A 22 -7.66 21.65 10.34
C LEU A 22 -8.37 22.06 11.63
N ARG A 23 -9.69 22.21 11.61
CA ARG A 23 -10.50 22.52 12.82
C ARG A 23 -10.38 21.43 13.88
N LYS A 24 -10.26 20.15 13.50
CA LYS A 24 -10.07 19.04 14.44
C LYS A 24 -8.71 19.09 15.14
N CYS A 25 -7.70 19.72 14.55
CA CYS A 25 -6.34 19.73 15.09
C CYS A 25 -6.19 20.74 16.25
N VAL A 26 -5.86 20.24 17.44
CA VAL A 26 -5.55 21.05 18.64
C VAL A 26 -4.05 21.29 18.85
N HIS A 27 -3.21 20.86 17.89
CA HIS A 27 -1.75 21.07 17.85
C HIS A 27 -0.97 20.46 19.02
N CYS A 28 -1.50 19.40 19.67
CA CYS A 28 -0.92 18.80 20.87
C CYS A 28 0.43 18.07 20.66
N GLY A 29 0.74 17.64 19.43
CA GLY A 29 2.02 17.00 19.09
C GLY A 29 2.08 15.47 19.27
N PHE A 30 1.04 14.78 19.74
CA PHE A 30 1.04 13.30 19.87
C PHE A 30 1.41 12.59 18.58
N CYS A 31 1.03 13.15 17.44
CA CYS A 31 1.34 12.61 16.12
C CYS A 31 2.85 12.60 15.81
N ASN A 32 3.65 13.49 16.40
CA ASN A 32 5.10 13.54 16.19
C ASN A 32 5.79 12.33 16.81
N ALA A 33 5.33 11.86 17.98
CA ALA A 33 5.92 10.72 18.69
C ALA A 33 5.88 9.43 17.87
N THR A 34 4.91 9.28 16.95
CA THR A 34 4.76 8.09 16.11
C THR A 34 5.20 8.32 14.66
N CYS A 35 5.67 9.53 14.33
CA CYS A 35 6.08 9.84 12.96
C CYS A 35 7.51 9.36 12.69
N PRO A 36 7.73 8.43 11.72
CA PRO A 36 9.05 7.90 11.46
C PRO A 36 10.02 8.96 10.91
N THR A 37 9.55 9.91 10.11
CA THR A 37 10.42 10.98 9.58
C THR A 37 10.80 12.00 10.64
N TYR A 38 9.89 12.35 11.54
CA TYR A 38 10.22 13.20 12.68
C TYR A 38 11.24 12.55 13.61
N GLN A 39 11.02 11.28 13.98
CA GLN A 39 11.96 10.53 14.82
C GLN A 39 13.35 10.40 14.20
N LEU A 40 13.42 10.31 12.86
CA LEU A 40 14.67 10.11 12.15
C LEU A 40 15.46 11.41 11.92
N LEU A 41 14.77 12.53 11.69
CA LEU A 41 15.34 13.80 11.27
C LEU A 41 15.39 14.86 12.38
N GLY A 42 14.54 14.75 13.40
CA GLY A 42 14.46 15.71 14.51
C GLY A 42 13.89 17.09 14.12
N ASP A 43 13.40 17.24 12.87
CA ASP A 43 12.86 18.49 12.37
C ASP A 43 11.32 18.51 12.50
N GLU A 44 10.80 19.57 13.13
CA GLU A 44 9.35 19.75 13.33
C GLU A 44 8.60 19.78 11.99
N LEU A 45 9.18 20.38 10.94
CA LEU A 45 8.57 20.46 9.62
C LEU A 45 8.54 19.08 8.90
N ASP A 46 9.36 18.14 9.35
CA ASP A 46 9.32 16.74 8.90
C ASP A 46 8.38 15.87 9.75
N GLY A 47 7.70 16.47 10.73
CA GLY A 47 6.62 15.90 11.54
C GLY A 47 5.22 16.23 11.01
N PRO A 48 4.17 15.48 11.43
CA PRO A 48 2.80 15.75 11.00
C PRO A 48 2.31 17.13 11.45
N ARG A 49 2.63 17.52 12.69
CA ARG A 49 2.23 18.81 13.25
C ARG A 49 2.78 19.99 12.44
N GLY A 50 4.05 19.95 12.10
CA GLY A 50 4.69 20.98 11.27
C GLY A 50 4.12 21.00 9.86
N ARG A 51 3.90 19.83 9.23
CA ARG A 51 3.28 19.74 7.91
C ARG A 51 1.85 20.26 7.89
N ILE A 52 1.06 19.97 8.92
CA ILE A 52 -0.29 20.56 9.10
C ILE A 52 -0.20 22.09 9.13
N TYR A 53 0.79 22.64 9.82
CA TYR A 53 1.01 24.08 9.91
C TYR A 53 1.43 24.68 8.55
N LEU A 54 2.34 24.03 7.83
CA LEU A 54 2.74 24.45 6.48
C LEU A 54 1.54 24.49 5.52
N ILE A 55 0.71 23.45 5.52
CA ILE A 55 -0.49 23.40 4.67
C ILE A 55 -1.47 24.50 5.06
N LYS A 56 -1.71 24.70 6.36
CA LYS A 56 -2.54 25.80 6.85
C LYS A 56 -2.05 27.16 6.33
N GLN A 57 -0.76 27.46 6.43
CA GLN A 57 -0.20 28.71 5.94
C GLN A 57 -0.45 28.91 4.44
N VAL A 58 -0.28 27.87 3.62
CA VAL A 58 -0.56 27.92 2.18
C VAL A 58 -2.02 28.21 1.88
N LEU A 59 -2.94 27.59 2.61
CA LEU A 59 -4.38 27.84 2.49
C LEU A 59 -4.80 29.24 2.95
N GLU A 60 -4.03 29.86 3.84
CA GLU A 60 -4.21 31.24 4.35
C GLU A 60 -3.47 32.28 3.49
N GLY A 61 -2.86 31.88 2.36
CA GLY A 61 -2.29 32.78 1.36
C GLY A 61 -0.77 32.94 1.42
N ALA A 62 -0.07 32.26 2.35
CA ALA A 62 1.40 32.26 2.31
C ALA A 62 1.90 31.53 1.06
N PRO A 63 2.84 32.13 0.29
CA PRO A 63 3.36 31.48 -0.91
C PRO A 63 4.18 30.23 -0.51
N PRO A 64 3.86 29.04 -1.07
CA PRO A 64 4.66 27.86 -0.81
C PRO A 64 6.04 27.99 -1.44
N THR A 65 7.03 27.43 -0.77
CA THR A 65 8.42 27.45 -1.19
C THR A 65 8.92 26.05 -1.57
N ARG A 66 10.12 25.97 -2.14
CA ARG A 66 10.77 24.68 -2.38
C ARG A 66 11.01 23.89 -1.08
N SER A 67 11.24 24.60 0.04
CA SER A 67 11.34 23.98 1.37
C SER A 67 9.99 23.38 1.79
N THR A 68 8.89 24.11 1.61
CA THR A 68 7.53 23.59 1.87
C THR A 68 7.30 22.29 1.10
N GLN A 69 7.61 22.28 -0.21
CA GLN A 69 7.47 21.10 -1.07
C GLN A 69 8.34 19.92 -0.57
N LEU A 70 9.59 20.20 -0.15
CA LEU A 70 10.52 19.18 0.35
C LEU A 70 9.97 18.48 1.61
N HIS A 71 9.48 19.25 2.59
CA HIS A 71 8.95 18.69 3.83
C HIS A 71 7.67 17.85 3.58
N LEU A 72 6.80 18.26 2.66
CA LEU A 72 5.65 17.46 2.24
C LEU A 72 6.08 16.19 1.49
N ASP A 73 7.09 16.25 0.62
CA ASP A 73 7.64 15.11 -0.11
C ASP A 73 8.28 14.05 0.81
N ARG A 74 8.83 14.46 1.94
CA ARG A 74 9.40 13.55 2.95
C ARG A 74 8.34 12.78 3.74
N CYS A 75 7.07 13.10 3.63
CA CYS A 75 6.01 12.32 4.25
C CYS A 75 5.82 10.98 3.54
N LEU A 76 5.84 9.89 4.30
CA LEU A 76 5.62 8.51 3.83
C LEU A 76 4.15 8.18 3.55
N THR A 77 3.23 9.05 3.95
CA THR A 77 1.78 8.77 3.94
C THR A 77 1.43 7.43 4.64
N CYS A 78 2.16 7.11 5.71
CA CYS A 78 1.99 5.86 6.46
C CYS A 78 0.79 5.86 7.43
N LEU A 79 0.16 7.01 7.65
CA LEU A 79 -1.04 7.24 8.47
C LEU A 79 -0.92 6.86 9.96
N ASN A 80 0.28 6.57 10.46
CA ASN A 80 0.49 6.27 11.87
C ASN A 80 0.08 7.45 12.77
N CYS A 81 0.40 8.67 12.33
CA CYS A 81 -0.03 9.90 13.02
C CYS A 81 -1.55 10.06 13.08
N GLN A 82 -2.28 9.58 12.07
CA GLN A 82 -3.74 9.63 12.01
C GLN A 82 -4.37 8.66 13.02
N THR A 83 -3.83 7.44 13.13
CA THR A 83 -4.32 6.46 14.12
C THR A 83 -3.97 6.81 15.56
N THR A 84 -2.92 7.60 15.77
CA THR A 84 -2.48 8.08 17.09
C THR A 84 -3.25 9.33 17.54
N CYS A 85 -3.88 10.05 16.62
CA CYS A 85 -4.52 11.33 16.90
C CYS A 85 -5.80 11.17 17.73
N PRO A 86 -5.87 11.70 18.98
CA PRO A 86 -7.08 11.60 19.80
C PRO A 86 -8.21 12.48 19.27
N SER A 87 -7.90 13.51 18.48
CA SER A 87 -8.88 14.43 17.88
C SER A 87 -9.38 13.98 16.51
N GLY A 88 -8.95 12.82 16.01
CA GLY A 88 -9.44 12.25 14.75
C GLY A 88 -9.09 13.10 13.51
N VAL A 89 -7.90 13.70 13.47
CA VAL A 89 -7.43 14.46 12.30
C VAL A 89 -7.17 13.52 11.14
N GLU A 90 -7.87 13.71 10.03
CA GLU A 90 -7.73 12.95 8.79
C GLU A 90 -6.53 13.47 7.99
N TYR A 91 -5.34 13.21 8.54
CA TYR A 91 -4.08 13.74 8.03
C TYR A 91 -3.78 13.30 6.60
N GLY A 92 -4.18 12.08 6.21
CA GLY A 92 -3.97 11.55 4.86
C GLY A 92 -4.55 12.46 3.78
N HIS A 93 -5.82 12.81 3.93
CA HIS A 93 -6.51 13.72 2.99
C HIS A 93 -5.88 15.12 3.00
N LEU A 94 -5.56 15.65 4.17
CA LEU A 94 -4.95 16.97 4.27
C LEU A 94 -3.58 17.05 3.58
N VAL A 95 -2.73 16.03 3.72
CA VAL A 95 -1.41 16.03 3.07
C VAL A 95 -1.50 15.87 1.55
N ASP A 96 -2.49 15.14 1.05
CA ASP A 96 -2.72 14.98 -0.40
C ASP A 96 -3.23 16.29 -1.02
N ILE A 97 -4.17 16.98 -0.36
CA ILE A 97 -4.61 18.34 -0.73
C ILE A 97 -3.41 19.31 -0.72
N GLY A 98 -2.63 19.30 0.34
CA GLY A 98 -1.47 20.17 0.48
C GLY A 98 -0.40 19.94 -0.59
N ARG A 99 -0.10 18.68 -0.92
CA ARG A 99 0.82 18.31 -2.00
C ARG A 99 0.33 18.80 -3.35
N LYS A 100 -0.94 18.57 -3.69
CA LYS A 100 -1.55 19.03 -4.93
C LYS A 100 -1.39 20.53 -5.10
N ILE A 101 -1.75 21.32 -4.08
CA ILE A 101 -1.66 22.78 -4.11
C ILE A 101 -0.21 23.25 -4.22
N VAL A 102 0.70 22.66 -3.43
CA VAL A 102 2.13 23.08 -3.46
C VAL A 102 2.77 22.71 -4.79
N ASP A 103 2.49 21.53 -5.33
CA ASP A 103 3.05 21.09 -6.63
C ASP A 103 2.54 21.89 -7.83
N SER A 104 1.33 22.46 -7.75
CA SER A 104 0.81 23.34 -8.79
C SER A 104 1.49 24.73 -8.81
N ARG A 105 2.09 25.15 -7.67
CA ARG A 105 2.68 26.47 -7.49
C ARG A 105 4.21 26.50 -7.44
N VAL A 106 4.83 25.39 -7.07
CA VAL A 106 6.29 25.31 -6.91
C VAL A 106 6.88 24.36 -7.94
N GLN A 107 7.64 24.93 -8.89
CA GLN A 107 8.31 24.14 -9.92
C GLN A 107 9.37 23.22 -9.31
N ARG A 108 9.36 21.97 -9.75
CA ARG A 108 10.39 20.98 -9.38
C ARG A 108 11.64 21.13 -10.24
N PRO A 109 12.84 20.82 -9.73
CA PRO A 109 14.01 20.64 -10.57
C PRO A 109 13.75 19.61 -11.67
N VAL A 110 14.25 19.87 -12.88
CA VAL A 110 13.99 19.06 -14.08
C VAL A 110 14.26 17.57 -13.83
N ALA A 111 15.38 17.24 -13.21
CA ALA A 111 15.73 15.84 -12.91
C ALA A 111 14.72 15.15 -11.98
N GLN A 112 14.19 15.87 -10.98
CA GLN A 112 13.18 15.30 -10.08
C GLN A 112 11.83 15.16 -10.79
N GLY A 113 11.45 16.13 -11.63
CA GLY A 113 10.25 16.06 -12.46
C GLY A 113 10.31 14.88 -13.42
N ALA A 114 11.43 14.71 -14.12
CA ALA A 114 11.66 13.60 -15.03
C ALA A 114 11.62 12.24 -14.30
N ALA A 115 12.26 12.11 -13.14
CA ALA A 115 12.23 10.88 -12.35
C ALA A 115 10.79 10.51 -11.91
N ARG A 116 10.01 11.48 -11.45
CA ARG A 116 8.59 11.29 -11.09
C ARG A 116 7.75 10.88 -12.29
N TRP A 117 7.97 11.54 -13.43
CA TRP A 117 7.27 11.21 -14.67
C TRP A 117 7.57 9.78 -15.13
N VAL A 118 8.86 9.39 -15.16
CA VAL A 118 9.27 8.02 -15.52
C VAL A 118 8.67 6.99 -14.57
N LEU A 119 8.67 7.25 -13.27
CA LEU A 119 8.06 6.34 -12.29
C LEU A 119 6.54 6.24 -12.50
N LYS A 120 5.89 7.38 -12.68
CA LYS A 120 4.44 7.45 -12.88
C LYS A 120 4.01 6.69 -14.13
N GLU A 121 4.53 7.07 -15.30
CA GLU A 121 4.14 6.47 -16.57
C GLU A 121 4.70 5.05 -16.74
N GLY A 122 5.93 4.82 -16.29
CA GLY A 122 6.57 3.50 -16.41
C GLY A 122 5.88 2.43 -15.57
N LEU A 123 5.60 2.70 -14.28
CA LEU A 123 4.99 1.70 -13.39
C LEU A 123 3.51 1.43 -13.69
N THR A 124 2.78 2.40 -14.23
CA THR A 124 1.36 2.24 -14.56
C THR A 124 1.12 1.80 -16.00
N SER A 125 2.18 1.76 -16.83
CA SER A 125 2.09 1.35 -18.23
C SER A 125 1.71 -0.12 -18.39
N PRO A 126 0.83 -0.46 -19.33
CA PRO A 126 0.58 -1.85 -19.73
C PRO A 126 1.84 -2.59 -20.21
N LEU A 127 2.83 -1.83 -20.69
CA LEU A 127 4.11 -2.36 -21.19
C LEU A 127 5.12 -2.63 -20.06
N PHE A 128 4.83 -2.26 -18.81
CA PHE A 128 5.75 -2.45 -17.67
C PHE A 128 6.24 -3.90 -17.56
N GLY A 129 5.34 -4.87 -17.64
CA GLY A 129 5.69 -6.29 -17.55
C GLY A 129 6.61 -6.75 -18.67
N THR A 130 6.41 -6.27 -19.89
CA THR A 130 7.26 -6.57 -21.05
C THR A 130 8.64 -5.92 -20.87
N ALA A 131 8.69 -4.66 -20.50
CA ALA A 131 9.94 -3.94 -20.23
C ALA A 131 10.74 -4.61 -19.10
N LEU A 132 10.07 -5.06 -18.04
CA LEU A 132 10.70 -5.78 -16.94
C LEU A 132 11.29 -7.13 -17.42
N LYS A 133 10.58 -7.90 -18.22
CA LYS A 133 11.09 -9.17 -18.79
C LYS A 133 12.34 -8.95 -19.64
N VAL A 134 12.35 -7.90 -20.46
CA VAL A 134 13.54 -7.50 -21.24
C VAL A 134 14.69 -7.12 -20.28
N GLY A 135 14.42 -6.30 -19.27
CA GLY A 135 15.42 -5.95 -18.25
C GLY A 135 15.97 -7.16 -17.50
N GLN A 136 15.13 -8.14 -17.19
CA GLN A 136 15.52 -9.41 -16.55
C GLN A 136 16.39 -10.26 -17.48
N ALA A 137 16.08 -10.33 -18.77
CA ALA A 137 16.89 -11.05 -19.76
C ALA A 137 18.27 -10.40 -19.96
N LEU A 138 18.32 -9.07 -19.96
CA LEU A 138 19.56 -8.31 -20.08
C LEU A 138 20.35 -8.17 -18.77
N ARG A 139 19.78 -8.61 -17.65
CA ARG A 139 20.36 -8.48 -16.30
C ARG A 139 21.83 -8.95 -16.19
N PRO A 140 22.28 -10.03 -16.82
CA PRO A 140 23.69 -10.47 -16.77
C PRO A 140 24.66 -9.41 -17.32
N LEU A 141 24.21 -8.61 -18.30
CA LEU A 141 25.00 -7.58 -18.99
C LEU A 141 24.98 -6.22 -18.29
N LEU A 142 24.12 -6.02 -17.28
CA LEU A 142 23.94 -4.75 -16.61
C LEU A 142 25.02 -4.51 -15.54
N PRO A 143 25.43 -3.25 -15.33
CA PRO A 143 26.26 -2.86 -14.19
C PRO A 143 25.61 -3.26 -12.86
N ALA A 144 26.41 -3.54 -11.83
CA ALA A 144 25.94 -4.00 -10.51
C ALA A 144 24.85 -3.11 -9.89
N VAL A 145 24.95 -1.79 -10.05
CA VAL A 145 23.96 -0.81 -9.56
C VAL A 145 22.58 -1.00 -10.16
N LEU A 146 22.48 -1.30 -11.44
CA LEU A 146 21.21 -1.58 -12.15
C LEU A 146 20.75 -3.02 -11.92
N LYS A 147 21.68 -3.96 -11.93
CA LYS A 147 21.42 -5.38 -11.68
C LYS A 147 20.70 -5.62 -10.33
N ASN A 148 21.06 -4.87 -9.29
CA ASN A 148 20.47 -5.00 -7.97
C ASN A 148 19.06 -4.38 -7.86
N LYS A 149 18.64 -3.57 -8.84
CA LYS A 149 17.29 -2.98 -8.89
C LYS A 149 16.29 -3.81 -9.69
N ILE A 150 16.76 -4.75 -10.49
CA ILE A 150 15.91 -5.63 -11.30
C ILE A 150 15.79 -6.97 -10.57
N PRO A 151 14.59 -7.37 -10.10
CA PRO A 151 14.40 -8.64 -9.41
C PRO A 151 14.69 -9.81 -10.37
N LEU A 152 15.08 -10.93 -9.81
CA LEU A 152 15.16 -12.18 -10.56
C LEU A 152 13.76 -12.58 -11.05
N ARG A 153 13.71 -13.30 -12.16
CA ARG A 153 12.46 -13.85 -12.66
C ARG A 153 11.89 -14.82 -11.63
N ALA A 154 10.66 -14.56 -11.19
CA ALA A 154 9.97 -15.50 -10.32
C ALA A 154 9.52 -16.72 -11.12
N GLU A 155 9.80 -17.91 -10.62
CA GLU A 155 9.21 -19.15 -11.14
C GLU A 155 7.78 -19.24 -10.62
N VAL A 156 6.82 -19.33 -11.53
CA VAL A 156 5.42 -19.52 -11.16
C VAL A 156 5.18 -21.01 -10.99
N HIS A 157 4.89 -21.43 -9.78
CA HIS A 157 4.56 -22.82 -9.50
C HIS A 157 3.13 -23.13 -10.01
N PRO A 158 2.97 -24.14 -10.89
CA PRO A 158 1.66 -24.55 -11.36
C PRO A 158 0.83 -25.09 -10.20
N SER A 159 -0.48 -24.85 -10.24
CA SER A 159 -1.40 -25.34 -9.22
C SER A 159 -1.67 -26.84 -9.43
N THR A 160 -1.36 -27.66 -8.43
CA THR A 160 -1.77 -29.07 -8.35
C THR A 160 -2.94 -29.30 -7.40
N ALA A 161 -3.46 -28.23 -6.78
CA ALA A 161 -4.53 -28.34 -5.79
C ALA A 161 -5.84 -28.88 -6.39
N ALA A 162 -6.45 -29.86 -5.74
CA ALA A 162 -7.80 -30.32 -6.05
C ALA A 162 -8.79 -29.13 -5.95
N LYS A 163 -9.44 -28.80 -7.06
CA LYS A 163 -10.42 -27.73 -7.12
C LYS A 163 -11.73 -28.22 -6.50
N ARG A 164 -12.11 -27.60 -5.38
CA ARG A 164 -13.48 -27.71 -4.88
C ARG A 164 -14.41 -26.94 -5.83
N ALA A 165 -15.62 -27.42 -6.05
CA ALA A 165 -16.60 -26.68 -6.84
C ALA A 165 -16.81 -25.29 -6.21
N PRO A 166 -16.72 -24.20 -6.98
CA PRO A 166 -16.82 -22.84 -6.44
C PRO A 166 -18.25 -22.61 -5.92
N GLN A 167 -18.33 -22.16 -4.66
CA GLN A 167 -19.57 -21.74 -4.01
C GLN A 167 -19.74 -20.23 -4.03
N ARG A 168 -18.61 -19.50 -4.14
CA ARG A 168 -18.54 -18.04 -4.17
C ARG A 168 -17.49 -17.58 -5.18
N ARG A 169 -17.67 -16.36 -5.68
CA ARG A 169 -16.75 -15.75 -6.62
C ARG A 169 -16.33 -14.36 -6.13
N VAL A 170 -15.05 -14.06 -6.22
CA VAL A 170 -14.51 -12.74 -5.86
C VAL A 170 -13.68 -12.16 -6.99
N LEU A 171 -13.87 -10.88 -7.26
CA LEU A 171 -13.04 -10.13 -8.21
C LEU A 171 -11.69 -9.84 -7.57
N MET A 172 -10.58 -10.09 -8.27
CA MET A 172 -9.27 -9.66 -7.84
C MET A 172 -8.76 -8.52 -8.73
N LEU A 173 -8.24 -7.47 -8.11
CA LEU A 173 -7.51 -6.44 -8.84
C LEU A 173 -6.24 -7.04 -9.44
N LYS A 174 -6.10 -6.93 -10.75
CA LYS A 174 -4.87 -7.39 -11.42
C LYS A 174 -3.66 -6.51 -11.04
N GLY A 175 -3.88 -5.21 -10.77
CA GLY A 175 -2.82 -4.29 -10.39
C GLY A 175 -1.87 -3.91 -11.53
N CYS A 176 -0.86 -3.09 -11.21
CA CYS A 176 0.13 -2.60 -12.20
C CYS A 176 1.49 -3.30 -12.08
N VAL A 177 2.08 -3.33 -10.90
CA VAL A 177 3.48 -3.74 -10.67
C VAL A 177 3.58 -5.19 -10.19
N GLN A 178 2.72 -5.60 -9.24
CA GLN A 178 2.80 -6.90 -8.57
C GLN A 178 2.73 -8.10 -9.52
N PRO A 179 1.83 -8.16 -10.51
CA PRO A 179 1.75 -9.31 -11.41
C PRO A 179 3.03 -9.57 -12.20
N SER A 180 3.82 -8.51 -12.43
CA SER A 180 5.07 -8.60 -13.18
C SER A 180 6.28 -8.88 -12.29
N MET A 181 6.29 -8.35 -11.06
CA MET A 181 7.44 -8.49 -10.15
C MET A 181 7.32 -9.69 -9.21
N MET A 182 6.11 -9.99 -8.73
CA MET A 182 5.84 -11.04 -7.74
C MET A 182 4.54 -11.80 -8.09
N PRO A 183 4.46 -12.47 -9.26
CA PRO A 183 3.25 -13.15 -9.75
C PRO A 183 2.79 -14.29 -8.83
N ASN A 184 3.70 -14.86 -8.03
CA ASN A 184 3.39 -15.96 -7.14
C ASN A 184 2.41 -15.57 -6.02
N ILE A 185 2.34 -14.29 -5.63
CA ILE A 185 1.42 -13.83 -4.59
C ILE A 185 -0.03 -14.07 -5.02
N ASP A 186 -0.40 -13.61 -6.23
CA ASP A 186 -1.77 -13.76 -6.74
C ASP A 186 -2.08 -15.23 -7.06
N ALA A 187 -1.10 -15.97 -7.57
CA ALA A 187 -1.23 -17.41 -7.83
C ALA A 187 -1.46 -18.20 -6.52
N ALA A 188 -0.72 -17.90 -5.45
CA ALA A 188 -0.90 -18.50 -4.14
C ALA A 188 -2.28 -18.15 -3.55
N ALA A 189 -2.70 -16.88 -3.65
CA ALA A 189 -4.03 -16.48 -3.23
C ALA A 189 -5.12 -17.28 -3.95
N ALA A 190 -5.01 -17.44 -5.27
CA ALA A 190 -5.98 -18.21 -6.04
C ALA A 190 -6.05 -19.69 -5.60
N ARG A 191 -4.91 -20.32 -5.29
CA ARG A 191 -4.86 -21.70 -4.79
C ARG A 191 -5.48 -21.85 -3.41
N VAL A 192 -5.13 -20.97 -2.47
CA VAL A 192 -5.67 -20.99 -1.10
C VAL A 192 -7.19 -20.78 -1.12
N PHE A 193 -7.68 -19.83 -1.91
CA PHE A 193 -9.11 -19.56 -2.05
C PHE A 193 -9.87 -20.72 -2.69
N ALA A 194 -9.30 -21.33 -3.73
CA ALA A 194 -9.91 -22.50 -4.40
C ALA A 194 -10.10 -23.69 -3.44
N ARG A 195 -9.17 -23.91 -2.48
CA ARG A 195 -9.32 -24.94 -1.43
C ARG A 195 -10.51 -24.65 -0.50
N ALA A 196 -10.85 -23.38 -0.33
CA ALA A 196 -12.03 -22.97 0.44
C ALA A 196 -13.33 -22.89 -0.40
N GLY A 197 -13.29 -23.24 -1.69
CA GLY A 197 -14.45 -23.16 -2.58
C GLY A 197 -14.76 -21.72 -3.04
N ILE A 198 -13.78 -20.85 -3.01
CA ILE A 198 -13.89 -19.47 -3.49
C ILE A 198 -13.11 -19.34 -4.80
N GLU A 199 -13.78 -18.96 -5.87
CA GLU A 199 -13.14 -18.69 -7.17
C GLU A 199 -12.68 -17.24 -7.23
N ILE A 200 -11.39 -17.03 -7.52
CA ILE A 200 -10.85 -15.72 -7.87
C ILE A 200 -10.93 -15.55 -9.39
N PHE A 201 -11.52 -14.45 -9.83
CA PHE A 201 -11.54 -14.08 -11.24
C PHE A 201 -11.15 -12.60 -11.44
N HIS A 202 -10.79 -12.24 -12.65
CA HIS A 202 -10.32 -10.91 -13.02
C HIS A 202 -11.25 -10.30 -14.06
N ALA A 203 -11.62 -9.03 -13.88
CA ALA A 203 -12.24 -8.28 -14.94
C ALA A 203 -11.19 -7.80 -15.94
N GLU A 204 -11.58 -7.76 -17.21
CA GLU A 204 -10.75 -7.15 -18.25
C GLU A 204 -10.60 -5.64 -18.06
N ARG A 205 -9.53 -5.05 -18.61
CA ARG A 205 -9.26 -3.61 -18.60
C ARG A 205 -9.03 -2.99 -17.23
N THR A 206 -8.83 -3.77 -16.17
CA THR A 206 -8.34 -3.24 -14.90
C THR A 206 -6.84 -2.88 -14.98
N GLY A 207 -6.39 -2.03 -14.05
CA GLY A 207 -4.99 -1.60 -14.03
C GLY A 207 -4.54 -1.13 -12.66
N CYS A 208 -3.78 -0.03 -12.60
CA CYS A 208 -3.37 0.58 -11.34
C CYS A 208 -4.58 0.95 -10.48
N CYS A 209 -4.46 0.81 -9.15
CA CYS A 209 -5.47 1.27 -8.21
C CYS A 209 -5.56 2.81 -8.08
N GLY A 210 -4.72 3.56 -8.81
CA GLY A 210 -4.63 5.02 -8.74
C GLY A 210 -3.56 5.55 -7.77
N ALA A 211 -3.17 4.78 -6.74
CA ALA A 211 -2.27 5.25 -5.69
C ALA A 211 -0.92 5.77 -6.20
N VAL A 212 -0.33 5.15 -7.23
CA VAL A 212 0.97 5.59 -7.79
C VAL A 212 0.88 7.01 -8.34
N ARG A 213 -0.17 7.31 -9.12
CA ARG A 213 -0.38 8.63 -9.70
C ARG A 213 -0.70 9.67 -8.63
N THR A 214 -1.62 9.37 -7.72
CA THR A 214 -1.99 10.26 -6.61
C THR A 214 -0.78 10.65 -5.76
N HIS A 215 0.04 9.67 -5.35
CA HIS A 215 1.24 9.95 -4.54
C HIS A 215 2.37 10.66 -5.31
N LEU A 216 2.32 10.67 -6.63
CA LEU A 216 3.22 11.44 -7.49
C LEU A 216 2.61 12.78 -7.92
N SER A 217 1.54 13.23 -7.24
CA SER A 217 0.84 14.51 -7.46
C SER A 217 0.12 14.61 -8.81
N ASP A 218 -0.25 13.47 -9.39
CA ASP A 218 -1.10 13.37 -10.58
C ASP A 218 -2.50 12.92 -10.13
N ALA A 219 -3.22 13.82 -9.47
CA ALA A 219 -4.54 13.52 -8.90
C ALA A 219 -5.55 13.12 -9.98
N ASP A 220 -5.59 13.84 -11.11
CA ASP A 220 -6.54 13.58 -12.20
C ASP A 220 -6.27 12.21 -12.85
N GLY A 221 -5.02 11.89 -13.13
CA GLY A 221 -4.65 10.57 -13.64
C GLY A 221 -4.94 9.44 -12.62
N GLY A 222 -4.84 9.73 -11.33
CA GLY A 222 -5.26 8.82 -10.27
C GLY A 222 -6.76 8.55 -10.30
N LEU A 223 -7.57 9.61 -10.43
CA LEU A 223 -9.03 9.50 -10.59
C LEU A 223 -9.43 8.73 -11.85
N ASP A 224 -8.71 8.91 -12.97
CA ASP A 224 -8.97 8.17 -14.20
C ASP A 224 -8.65 6.67 -14.05
N ASP A 225 -7.59 6.33 -13.33
CA ASP A 225 -7.29 4.94 -12.97
C ASP A 225 -8.43 4.32 -12.13
N MET A 226 -8.99 5.07 -11.17
CA MET A 226 -10.11 4.65 -10.33
C MET A 226 -11.38 4.45 -11.18
N ARG A 227 -11.73 5.41 -12.04
CA ARG A 227 -12.88 5.33 -12.96
C ARG A 227 -12.79 4.11 -13.87
N ARG A 228 -11.62 3.86 -14.46
CA ARG A 228 -11.37 2.68 -15.29
C ARG A 228 -11.62 1.38 -14.55
N ASN A 229 -11.14 1.25 -13.32
CA ASN A 229 -11.36 0.06 -12.51
C ASN A 229 -12.83 -0.11 -12.12
N ILE A 230 -13.52 0.99 -11.78
CA ILE A 230 -14.96 0.97 -11.50
C ILE A 230 -15.74 0.49 -12.72
N ASP A 231 -15.47 1.05 -13.90
CA ASP A 231 -16.15 0.67 -15.15
C ASP A 231 -15.90 -0.81 -15.51
N ALA A 232 -14.73 -1.36 -15.18
CA ALA A 232 -14.40 -2.75 -15.40
C ALA A 232 -15.12 -3.71 -14.41
N TRP A 233 -15.27 -3.31 -13.14
CA TRP A 233 -15.85 -4.17 -12.11
C TRP A 233 -17.36 -4.05 -11.98
N PHE A 234 -17.91 -2.87 -12.25
CA PHE A 234 -19.30 -2.57 -11.98
C PHE A 234 -20.32 -3.48 -12.68
N PRO A 235 -20.07 -3.97 -13.92
CA PRO A 235 -20.97 -4.96 -14.55
C PRO A 235 -21.13 -6.23 -13.71
N SER A 236 -20.02 -6.86 -13.30
CA SER A 236 -20.07 -8.09 -12.49
C SER A 236 -20.63 -7.86 -11.08
N VAL A 237 -20.32 -6.69 -10.49
CA VAL A 237 -20.88 -6.28 -9.18
C VAL A 237 -22.39 -6.06 -9.27
N SER A 238 -22.88 -5.45 -10.35
CA SER A 238 -24.31 -5.18 -10.54
C SER A 238 -25.12 -6.44 -10.84
N ALA A 239 -24.49 -7.39 -11.56
CA ALA A 239 -25.08 -8.70 -11.84
C ALA A 239 -25.06 -9.64 -10.62
N GLY A 240 -24.42 -9.28 -9.51
CA GLY A 240 -24.26 -10.14 -8.33
C GLY A 240 -23.30 -11.31 -8.55
N GLU A 241 -22.42 -11.22 -9.55
CA GLU A 241 -21.43 -12.26 -9.86
C GLU A 241 -20.22 -12.25 -8.93
N ALA A 242 -20.00 -11.15 -8.23
CA ALA A 242 -18.86 -10.95 -7.31
C ALA A 242 -19.35 -10.53 -5.92
N ASP A 243 -18.99 -11.30 -4.91
CA ASP A 243 -19.31 -11.03 -3.50
C ASP A 243 -18.38 -10.00 -2.88
N ALA A 244 -17.17 -9.86 -3.42
CA ALA A 244 -16.16 -8.92 -2.94
C ALA A 244 -15.16 -8.57 -4.06
N ILE A 245 -14.43 -7.47 -3.82
CA ILE A 245 -13.27 -7.08 -4.62
C ILE A 245 -12.05 -7.21 -3.73
N VAL A 246 -11.16 -8.15 -4.04
CA VAL A 246 -10.00 -8.49 -3.22
C VAL A 246 -8.71 -7.97 -3.84
N THR A 247 -7.77 -7.61 -3.00
CA THR A 247 -6.38 -7.35 -3.40
C THR A 247 -5.41 -8.04 -2.47
N SER A 248 -4.31 -8.51 -3.01
CA SER A 248 -3.20 -9.12 -2.28
C SER A 248 -2.14 -8.11 -1.84
N ALA A 249 -2.27 -6.84 -2.23
CA ALA A 249 -1.40 -5.75 -1.78
C ALA A 249 -2.19 -4.78 -0.90
N SER A 250 -1.87 -4.70 0.39
CA SER A 250 -2.58 -3.86 1.35
C SER A 250 -2.65 -2.37 0.97
N ALA A 251 -1.66 -1.88 0.21
CA ALA A 251 -1.69 -0.51 -0.32
C ALA A 251 -2.78 -0.32 -1.38
N CYS A 252 -3.00 -1.31 -2.23
CA CYS A 252 -4.09 -1.28 -3.22
C CYS A 252 -5.46 -1.43 -2.55
N SER A 253 -5.58 -2.32 -1.55
CA SER A 253 -6.81 -2.47 -0.76
C SER A 253 -7.22 -1.15 -0.12
N PHE A 254 -6.26 -0.48 0.52
CA PHE A 254 -6.49 0.84 1.12
C PHE A 254 -6.94 1.85 0.06
N SER A 255 -6.25 1.93 -1.09
CA SER A 255 -6.62 2.86 -2.17
C SER A 255 -8.05 2.62 -2.68
N ILE A 256 -8.48 1.37 -2.89
CA ILE A 256 -9.83 1.05 -3.37
C ILE A 256 -10.89 1.43 -2.33
N LYS A 257 -10.60 1.23 -1.04
CA LYS A 257 -11.49 1.65 0.05
C LYS A 257 -11.68 3.16 0.13
N GLU A 258 -10.77 3.95 -0.47
CA GLU A 258 -10.85 5.42 -0.55
C GLU A 258 -11.54 5.94 -1.84
N TYR A 259 -11.93 5.07 -2.79
CA TYR A 259 -12.57 5.51 -4.04
C TYR A 259 -13.85 6.31 -3.80
N GLY A 260 -14.66 5.94 -2.80
CA GLY A 260 -15.88 6.64 -2.43
C GLY A 260 -15.63 8.08 -2.00
N HIS A 261 -14.56 8.31 -1.24
CA HIS A 261 -14.12 9.65 -0.86
C HIS A 261 -13.57 10.42 -2.07
N ALA A 262 -12.61 9.82 -2.79
CA ALA A 262 -11.93 10.47 -3.91
C ALA A 262 -12.88 10.89 -5.05
N LEU A 263 -13.94 10.12 -5.30
CA LEU A 263 -14.92 10.36 -6.36
C LEU A 263 -16.27 10.91 -5.82
N SER A 264 -16.32 11.38 -4.57
CA SER A 264 -17.57 11.87 -3.96
C SER A 264 -18.19 13.05 -4.70
N GLY A 265 -17.38 13.91 -5.31
CA GLY A 265 -17.81 15.03 -6.15
C GLY A 265 -18.11 14.68 -7.62
N ASP A 266 -17.89 13.44 -8.04
CA ASP A 266 -18.12 13.01 -9.42
C ASP A 266 -19.55 12.48 -9.59
N ALA A 267 -20.43 13.27 -10.21
CA ALA A 267 -21.85 12.92 -10.37
C ALA A 267 -22.07 11.57 -11.08
N ARG A 268 -21.15 11.12 -11.94
CA ARG A 268 -21.23 9.86 -12.68
C ARG A 268 -20.72 8.66 -11.87
N TYR A 269 -19.75 8.88 -11.00
CA TYR A 269 -19.03 7.79 -10.33
C TYR A 269 -19.26 7.69 -8.82
N ALA A 270 -19.75 8.73 -8.14
CA ALA A 270 -19.88 8.73 -6.67
C ALA A 270 -20.65 7.51 -6.13
N ALA A 271 -21.83 7.21 -6.67
CA ALA A 271 -22.63 6.07 -6.22
C ALA A 271 -21.95 4.72 -6.51
N LYS A 272 -21.33 4.58 -7.69
CA LYS A 272 -20.60 3.37 -8.07
C LYS A 272 -19.36 3.17 -7.18
N ALA A 273 -18.60 4.23 -6.94
CA ALA A 273 -17.44 4.22 -6.08
C ALA A 273 -17.79 3.81 -4.65
N ALA A 274 -18.86 4.35 -4.07
CA ALA A 274 -19.36 3.97 -2.75
C ALA A 274 -19.69 2.46 -2.68
N ARG A 275 -20.35 1.91 -3.72
CA ARG A 275 -20.65 0.48 -3.78
C ARG A 275 -19.37 -0.38 -3.90
N ILE A 276 -18.42 0.02 -4.72
CA ILE A 276 -17.11 -0.67 -4.86
C ILE A 276 -16.34 -0.65 -3.53
N CYS A 277 -16.29 0.48 -2.81
CA CYS A 277 -15.70 0.58 -1.49
C CYS A 277 -16.32 -0.41 -0.49
N GLY A 278 -17.65 -0.55 -0.50
CA GLY A 278 -18.37 -1.48 0.37
C GLY A 278 -18.02 -2.94 0.14
N LEU A 279 -17.58 -3.29 -1.08
CA LEU A 279 -17.16 -4.64 -1.46
C LEU A 279 -15.65 -4.86 -1.40
N ALA A 280 -14.86 -3.79 -1.23
CA ALA A 280 -13.41 -3.88 -1.19
C ALA A 280 -12.93 -4.58 0.08
N ARG A 281 -12.08 -5.60 -0.09
CA ARG A 281 -11.49 -6.39 1.00
C ARG A 281 -9.99 -6.55 0.77
N ASP A 282 -9.24 -6.44 1.85
CA ASP A 282 -7.86 -6.93 1.88
C ASP A 282 -7.87 -8.46 1.93
N LEU A 283 -6.86 -9.08 1.34
CA LEU A 283 -6.73 -10.54 1.37
C LEU A 283 -6.81 -11.10 2.81
N SER A 284 -6.28 -10.37 3.78
CA SER A 284 -6.29 -10.77 5.19
C SER A 284 -7.67 -10.77 5.83
N GLU A 285 -8.65 -10.04 5.29
CA GLU A 285 -10.03 -10.02 5.80
C GLU A 285 -10.79 -11.31 5.50
N PHE A 286 -10.24 -12.18 4.64
CA PHE A 286 -10.80 -13.51 4.39
C PHE A 286 -10.29 -14.59 5.34
N LEU A 287 -9.23 -14.34 6.12
CA LEU A 287 -8.67 -15.33 7.03
C LEU A 287 -9.69 -15.94 8.02
N PRO A 288 -10.61 -15.17 8.62
CA PRO A 288 -11.66 -15.75 9.47
C PRO A 288 -12.51 -16.82 8.77
N GLU A 289 -12.77 -16.67 7.47
CA GLU A 289 -13.54 -17.60 6.67
C GLU A 289 -12.69 -18.78 6.16
N LEU A 290 -11.44 -18.51 5.78
CA LEU A 290 -10.53 -19.51 5.22
C LEU A 290 -10.04 -20.49 6.28
N VAL A 291 -9.63 -20.01 7.47
CA VAL A 291 -8.99 -20.82 8.52
C VAL A 291 -9.81 -22.04 8.91
N PRO A 292 -11.11 -21.96 9.22
CA PRO A 292 -11.90 -23.15 9.58
C PRO A 292 -11.91 -24.23 8.50
N VAL A 293 -11.86 -23.82 7.22
CA VAL A 293 -11.96 -24.73 6.07
C VAL A 293 -10.63 -25.41 5.76
N ILE A 294 -9.52 -24.67 5.86
CA ILE A 294 -8.21 -25.14 5.42
C ILE A 294 -7.37 -25.74 6.54
N LYS A 295 -7.72 -25.52 7.82
CA LYS A 295 -6.91 -25.88 8.99
C LYS A 295 -6.45 -27.35 9.00
N GLY A 296 -7.30 -28.28 8.59
CA GLY A 296 -6.97 -29.70 8.55
C GLY A 296 -5.91 -30.09 7.53
N GLY A 297 -5.66 -29.25 6.54
CA GLY A 297 -4.65 -29.47 5.48
C GLY A 297 -3.35 -28.70 5.68
N VAL A 298 -3.26 -27.81 6.68
CA VAL A 298 -2.06 -26.99 6.90
C VAL A 298 -0.97 -27.76 7.63
N ARG A 299 0.23 -27.80 7.07
CA ARG A 299 1.44 -28.37 7.66
C ARG A 299 2.44 -27.26 8.00
N ALA A 300 2.20 -26.54 9.09
CA ALA A 300 3.01 -25.41 9.52
C ALA A 300 4.39 -25.82 10.10
N LYS A 301 4.56 -27.09 10.51
CA LYS A 301 5.83 -27.61 11.02
C LYS A 301 6.87 -27.62 9.89
N GLY A 302 8.06 -27.07 10.15
CA GLY A 302 9.15 -26.98 9.17
C GLY A 302 9.43 -25.57 8.65
N PHE A 303 8.47 -24.64 8.78
CA PHE A 303 8.69 -23.25 8.38
C PHE A 303 9.56 -22.45 9.37
N GLY A 304 9.77 -22.98 10.58
CA GLY A 304 10.48 -22.30 11.66
C GLY A 304 9.79 -21.02 12.11
N ARG A 305 10.54 -20.16 12.79
CA ARG A 305 9.99 -18.89 13.28
C ARG A 305 9.80 -17.87 12.15
N LEU A 306 8.62 -17.32 12.07
CA LEU A 306 8.24 -16.26 11.15
C LEU A 306 8.18 -14.91 11.90
N ALA A 307 8.84 -13.87 11.38
CA ALA A 307 8.64 -12.51 11.86
C ALA A 307 7.64 -11.77 10.97
N TYR A 308 6.51 -11.33 11.52
CA TYR A 308 5.51 -10.61 10.76
C TYR A 308 5.77 -9.10 10.76
N HIS A 309 5.92 -8.53 9.57
CA HIS A 309 5.89 -7.11 9.34
C HIS A 309 4.51 -6.67 8.84
N ALA A 310 3.70 -6.08 9.71
CA ALA A 310 2.42 -5.49 9.33
C ALA A 310 2.65 -4.22 8.48
N PRO A 311 2.16 -4.15 7.22
CA PRO A 311 2.25 -2.94 6.42
C PRO A 311 1.47 -1.79 7.06
N CYS A 312 1.98 -0.55 6.94
CA CYS A 312 1.30 0.63 7.47
C CYS A 312 -0.09 0.84 6.84
N THR A 313 -0.25 0.55 5.56
CA THR A 313 -1.55 0.60 4.87
C THR A 313 -2.57 -0.41 5.41
N LEU A 314 -2.11 -1.54 5.95
CA LEU A 314 -2.97 -2.50 6.62
C LEU A 314 -3.32 -2.04 8.04
N GLN A 315 -2.29 -1.77 8.86
CA GLN A 315 -2.49 -1.51 10.29
C GLN A 315 -3.01 -0.10 10.61
N HIS A 316 -2.67 0.91 9.80
CA HIS A 316 -3.07 2.31 10.01
C HIS A 316 -4.12 2.78 9.00
N GLY A 317 -3.91 2.54 7.71
CA GLY A 317 -4.85 2.93 6.67
C GLY A 317 -6.17 2.19 6.81
N GLN A 318 -6.14 0.87 6.81
CA GLN A 318 -7.34 0.05 6.90
C GLN A 318 -7.75 -0.30 8.35
N ARG A 319 -6.90 0.01 9.35
CA ARG A 319 -7.10 -0.32 10.77
C ARG A 319 -7.26 -1.82 11.06
N LEU A 320 -6.70 -2.66 10.21
CA LEU A 320 -6.68 -4.12 10.35
C LEU A 320 -5.41 -4.55 11.09
N ARG A 321 -5.49 -4.66 12.40
CA ARG A 321 -4.38 -5.06 13.27
C ARG A 321 -4.61 -6.45 13.86
N GLY A 322 -3.55 -7.22 14.00
CA GLY A 322 -3.59 -8.51 14.70
C GLY A 322 -4.19 -9.66 13.89
N GLY A 323 -4.82 -9.41 12.74
CA GLY A 323 -5.56 -10.40 12.00
C GLY A 323 -4.68 -11.50 11.39
N VAL A 324 -3.64 -11.12 10.66
CA VAL A 324 -2.78 -12.07 9.95
C VAL A 324 -2.06 -13.00 10.92
N GLU A 325 -1.33 -12.44 11.89
CA GLU A 325 -0.56 -13.23 12.86
C GLU A 325 -1.44 -14.10 13.75
N THR A 326 -2.61 -13.63 14.15
CA THR A 326 -3.55 -14.42 14.97
C THR A 326 -4.04 -15.64 14.21
N HIS A 327 -4.46 -15.47 12.96
CA HIS A 327 -4.97 -16.56 12.15
C HIS A 327 -3.89 -17.55 11.72
N LEU A 328 -2.68 -17.08 11.40
CA LEU A 328 -1.58 -17.96 11.08
C LEU A 328 -1.13 -18.79 12.32
N ARG A 329 -1.13 -18.18 13.53
CA ARG A 329 -0.93 -18.96 14.78
C ARG A 329 -2.00 -20.04 14.98
N ALA A 330 -3.27 -19.70 14.70
CA ALA A 330 -4.36 -20.68 14.80
C ALA A 330 -4.23 -21.84 13.80
N LEU A 331 -3.46 -21.65 12.72
CA LEU A 331 -3.08 -22.67 11.74
C LEU A 331 -1.81 -23.43 12.14
N GLY A 332 -1.14 -23.06 13.25
CA GLY A 332 0.02 -23.76 13.80
C GLY A 332 1.39 -23.18 13.43
N PHE A 333 1.45 -22.01 12.76
CA PHE A 333 2.71 -21.33 12.49
C PHE A 333 3.29 -20.69 13.76
N ASP A 334 4.61 -20.79 13.95
CA ASP A 334 5.37 -19.99 14.93
C ASP A 334 5.61 -18.60 14.30
N ILE A 335 4.70 -17.66 14.54
CA ILE A 335 4.73 -16.32 13.97
C ILE A 335 4.65 -15.25 15.06
N GLU A 336 5.59 -14.31 15.02
CA GLU A 336 5.68 -13.22 15.98
C GLU A 336 5.76 -11.86 15.32
N VAL A 337 5.34 -10.83 16.06
CA VAL A 337 5.47 -9.41 15.71
C VAL A 337 6.55 -8.81 16.59
N ALA A 338 7.40 -7.94 16.05
CA ALA A 338 8.42 -7.26 16.84
C ALA A 338 7.79 -6.54 18.05
N GLY A 339 8.31 -6.80 19.25
CA GLY A 339 7.79 -6.25 20.51
C GLY A 339 7.90 -4.73 20.61
N SER A 340 8.79 -4.11 19.82
CA SER A 340 8.95 -2.67 19.73
C SER A 340 8.88 -2.20 18.28
N GLU A 341 8.38 -0.98 18.07
CA GLU A 341 8.32 -0.30 16.77
C GLU A 341 7.62 -1.05 15.63
N SER A 342 6.80 -2.04 15.97
CA SER A 342 5.99 -2.78 14.97
C SER A 342 5.08 -1.84 14.18
N HIS A 343 4.64 -0.74 14.78
CA HIS A 343 3.78 0.29 14.20
C HIS A 343 4.49 1.19 13.17
N LEU A 344 5.84 1.25 13.15
CA LEU A 344 6.56 2.13 12.24
C LEU A 344 6.61 1.58 10.81
N CYS A 345 6.60 2.48 9.83
CA CYS A 345 6.78 2.17 8.41
C CYS A 345 8.17 1.58 8.15
N CYS A 346 8.25 0.64 7.21
CA CYS A 346 9.53 0.09 6.74
C CYS A 346 10.33 1.03 5.81
N GLY A 347 9.76 2.17 5.42
CA GLY A 347 10.40 3.12 4.50
C GLY A 347 10.08 2.89 3.02
N SER A 348 9.38 1.82 2.63
CA SER A 348 9.05 1.53 1.22
C SER A 348 8.18 2.61 0.57
N ALA A 349 6.97 2.79 1.08
CA ALA A 349 5.95 3.77 0.66
C ALA A 349 5.87 3.98 -0.87
N GLY A 350 5.70 2.89 -1.62
CA GLY A 350 5.60 2.91 -3.08
C GLY A 350 6.87 3.47 -3.76
N THR A 351 6.73 4.58 -4.46
CA THR A 351 7.85 5.25 -5.16
C THR A 351 8.78 6.04 -4.22
N TYR A 352 8.40 6.21 -2.96
CA TYR A 352 9.18 6.97 -1.97
C TYR A 352 10.60 6.44 -1.80
N SER A 353 10.79 5.12 -1.73
CA SER A 353 12.12 4.52 -1.58
C SER A 353 13.07 4.81 -2.74
N VAL A 354 12.53 5.16 -3.91
CA VAL A 354 13.31 5.60 -5.08
C VAL A 354 13.59 7.10 -5.02
N LEU A 355 12.62 7.90 -4.58
CA LEU A 355 12.72 9.37 -4.54
C LEU A 355 13.43 9.90 -3.29
N GLN A 356 13.39 9.16 -2.18
CA GLN A 356 14.00 9.50 -0.89
C GLN A 356 14.86 8.35 -0.35
N PRO A 357 15.86 7.85 -1.12
CA PRO A 357 16.56 6.60 -0.81
C PRO A 357 17.31 6.62 0.52
N ALA A 358 17.85 7.78 0.93
CA ALA A 358 18.57 7.89 2.18
C ALA A 358 17.67 7.71 3.41
N ILE A 359 16.48 8.35 3.42
CA ILE A 359 15.51 8.22 4.52
C ILE A 359 14.90 6.80 4.50
N ALA A 360 14.53 6.32 3.33
CA ALA A 360 13.95 4.99 3.15
C ALA A 360 14.89 3.88 3.62
N GLY A 361 16.18 3.97 3.29
CA GLY A 361 17.21 3.02 3.73
C GLY A 361 17.35 2.99 5.24
N ARG A 362 17.47 4.16 5.90
CA ARG A 362 17.56 4.24 7.38
C ARG A 362 16.32 3.64 8.07
N LEU A 363 15.12 3.87 7.53
CA LEU A 363 13.89 3.29 8.08
C LEU A 363 13.83 1.78 7.88
N ARG A 364 14.28 1.28 6.72
CA ARG A 364 14.38 -0.16 6.44
C ARG A 364 15.31 -0.84 7.43
N ASP A 365 16.52 -0.28 7.60
CA ASP A 365 17.55 -0.88 8.44
C ASP A 365 17.10 -0.90 9.90
N ARG A 366 16.51 0.19 10.40
CA ARG A 366 15.87 0.24 11.72
C ARG A 366 14.76 -0.81 11.88
N LYS A 367 13.91 -1.01 10.88
CA LYS A 367 12.87 -2.04 10.91
C LYS A 367 13.45 -3.44 10.95
N LEU A 368 14.50 -3.71 10.16
CA LEU A 368 15.19 -4.99 10.12
C LEU A 368 15.89 -5.32 11.45
N GLU A 369 16.47 -4.35 12.14
CA GLU A 369 17.04 -4.53 13.48
C GLU A 369 15.99 -5.07 14.48
N HIS A 370 14.77 -4.53 14.46
CA HIS A 370 13.70 -4.98 15.34
C HIS A 370 13.17 -6.38 14.97
N LEU A 371 13.05 -6.67 13.67
CA LEU A 371 12.62 -7.98 13.18
C LEU A 371 13.68 -9.06 13.45
N ALA A 372 14.96 -8.72 13.32
CA ALA A 372 16.07 -9.65 13.56
C ALA A 372 16.16 -10.13 15.01
N LYS A 373 15.69 -9.35 15.99
CA LYS A 373 15.63 -9.77 17.41
C LYS A 373 14.74 -10.99 17.64
N LEU A 374 13.86 -11.32 16.72
CA LEU A 374 13.03 -12.51 16.76
C LEU A 374 13.76 -13.76 16.21
N GLU A 375 14.97 -13.60 15.66
CA GLU A 375 15.75 -14.66 15.02
C GLU A 375 14.94 -15.46 13.98
N PRO A 376 14.25 -14.78 13.02
CA PRO A 376 13.33 -15.45 12.14
C PRO A 376 14.04 -16.22 11.02
N GLN A 377 13.50 -17.34 10.64
CA GLN A 377 13.90 -18.05 9.41
C GLN A 377 13.32 -17.38 8.17
N CYS A 378 12.17 -16.71 8.30
CA CYS A 378 11.54 -15.95 7.25
C CYS A 378 10.82 -14.72 7.82
N ILE A 379 10.91 -13.60 7.11
CA ILE A 379 10.09 -12.41 7.39
C ILE A 379 8.87 -12.47 6.46
N VAL A 380 7.68 -12.27 6.99
CA VAL A 380 6.45 -12.25 6.20
C VAL A 380 5.74 -10.90 6.28
N SER A 381 5.11 -10.50 5.19
CA SER A 381 4.36 -9.24 5.10
C SER A 381 3.13 -9.40 4.19
N ALA A 382 2.30 -8.37 4.11
CA ALA A 382 1.07 -8.32 3.30
C ALA A 382 1.13 -7.25 2.18
N ASN A 383 2.33 -6.83 1.78
CA ASN A 383 2.47 -5.82 0.72
C ASN A 383 3.80 -5.98 -0.02
N MET A 384 3.73 -6.15 -1.34
CA MET A 384 4.89 -6.39 -2.18
C MET A 384 5.99 -5.31 -2.07
N GLY A 385 5.58 -4.04 -1.93
CA GLY A 385 6.54 -2.93 -1.76
C GLY A 385 7.36 -3.07 -0.49
N CYS A 386 6.74 -3.46 0.63
CA CYS A 386 7.44 -3.75 1.89
C CYS A 386 8.37 -4.96 1.73
N ILE A 387 7.90 -6.03 1.07
CA ILE A 387 8.68 -7.26 0.84
C ILE A 387 9.97 -6.94 0.09
N LEU A 388 9.87 -6.29 -1.06
CA LEU A 388 11.04 -5.95 -1.88
C LEU A 388 12.00 -5.00 -1.16
N HIS A 389 11.46 -4.02 -0.44
CA HIS A 389 12.28 -3.05 0.27
C HIS A 389 13.02 -3.69 1.44
N LEU A 390 12.36 -4.48 2.27
CA LEU A 390 13.00 -5.22 3.36
C LEU A 390 14.03 -6.23 2.81
N GLN A 391 13.68 -6.99 1.76
CA GLN A 391 14.61 -7.96 1.14
C GLN A 391 15.90 -7.31 0.66
N SER A 392 15.86 -6.04 0.25
CA SER A 392 17.07 -5.31 -0.19
C SER A 392 18.07 -5.03 0.93
N GLY A 393 17.69 -5.20 2.20
CA GLY A 393 18.52 -4.94 3.37
C GLY A 393 18.88 -6.17 4.20
N THR A 394 18.40 -7.36 3.85
CA THR A 394 18.65 -8.59 4.63
C THR A 394 18.88 -9.82 3.75
N ARG A 395 19.56 -10.81 4.31
CA ARG A 395 19.71 -12.16 3.70
C ARG A 395 18.57 -13.09 4.10
N THR A 396 17.86 -12.81 5.20
CA THR A 396 16.65 -13.55 5.59
C THR A 396 15.59 -13.39 4.51
N ARG A 397 14.96 -14.49 4.08
CA ARG A 397 13.91 -14.42 3.05
C ARG A 397 12.76 -13.55 3.54
N VAL A 398 12.25 -12.69 2.65
CA VAL A 398 11.07 -11.86 2.89
C VAL A 398 10.00 -12.27 1.89
N ARG A 399 8.83 -12.71 2.38
CA ARG A 399 7.77 -13.30 1.54
C ARG A 399 6.41 -12.70 1.87
N HIS A 400 5.45 -12.92 0.99
CA HIS A 400 4.05 -12.66 1.32
C HIS A 400 3.52 -13.80 2.20
N TRP A 401 2.72 -13.46 3.23
CA TRP A 401 2.16 -14.48 4.13
C TRP A 401 1.31 -15.53 3.41
N ILE A 402 0.64 -15.15 2.30
CA ILE A 402 -0.18 -16.09 1.50
C ILE A 402 0.65 -17.13 0.78
N GLU A 403 1.89 -16.79 0.37
CA GLU A 403 2.80 -17.75 -0.27
C GLU A 403 3.26 -18.81 0.73
N VAL A 404 3.50 -18.40 1.99
CA VAL A 404 3.88 -19.32 3.07
C VAL A 404 2.70 -20.24 3.43
N LEU A 405 1.48 -19.68 3.46
CA LEU A 405 0.27 -20.46 3.71
C LEU A 405 -0.02 -21.45 2.59
N ASP A 406 0.13 -21.04 1.35
CA ASP A 406 -0.06 -21.89 0.17
C ASP A 406 0.92 -23.06 0.15
N GLU A 407 2.21 -22.80 0.42
CA GLU A 407 3.25 -23.82 0.51
C GLU A 407 2.95 -24.83 1.66
N ALA A 408 2.45 -24.36 2.79
CA ALA A 408 2.05 -25.24 3.89
C ALA A 408 0.81 -26.10 3.60
N LEU A 409 0.05 -25.75 2.57
CA LEU A 409 -1.09 -26.50 2.06
C LEU A 409 -0.74 -27.46 0.92
N ASP A 410 0.45 -27.37 0.36
CA ASP A 410 0.90 -28.24 -0.75
C ASP A 410 1.39 -29.58 -0.19
N GLU A 411 0.78 -30.67 -0.65
CA GLU A 411 1.10 -32.04 -0.18
C GLU A 411 2.51 -32.51 -0.62
N ASN A 412 3.10 -31.86 -1.62
CA ASN A 412 4.38 -32.24 -2.22
C ASN A 412 5.57 -31.41 -1.70
N SER A 413 5.41 -30.58 -0.69
CA SER A 413 6.43 -29.64 -0.19
C SER A 413 7.41 -30.22 0.83
N HIS A 414 7.62 -31.54 0.82
CA HIS A 414 8.59 -32.22 1.74
C HIS A 414 9.50 -33.15 1.01
#